data_af28e905db5f857fb060c34c0ff16d30
#
_entry.id   af28e905db5f857fb060c34c0ff16d30
#
_cell.length_a   1.000
_cell.length_b   1.000
_cell.length_c   1.000
_cell.angle_alpha   90.00
_cell.angle_beta   90.00
_cell.angle_gamma   90.00
#
_symmetry.space_group_name_H-M   'P 1'
#
loop_
_entity.id
_entity.type
_entity.pdbx_description
1 polymer ?
#
loop_
_entity_poly.entity_id
_entity_poly.type
_entity_poly.pdbx_seq_one_letter_code
_entity_poly.pdbx_strand_id
1 'polypeptide(L)'
;MTIQMSYSLAAALVSALLAPLALQAGTPQSIEVVSFGAPRERLLQLGACPGCDLRGQSLQGEHLIGVDLRDADLRGVDLREANLEGADLSGARLDRADLRGARLSNADLTDTDLRRADLRDAVVINAYAPNVRTDGMRFAGADLTGSHLIYGGGPD
;
A
#
# COMPACT_ATOMS: atom_id res chain seq x y z
N MET A 1 54.38 32.71 37.29
CA MET A 1 55.07 33.82 36.62
C MET A 1 55.15 33.47 35.15
N THR A 2 54.08 33.82 34.42
CA THR A 2 54.11 34.94 33.45
C THR A 2 54.87 34.53 32.19
N ILE A 3 54.42 34.56 31.02
CA ILE A 3 53.66 35.58 30.27
C ILE A 3 53.11 34.90 28.99
N GLN A 4 51.88 35.10 28.77
CA GLN A 4 51.20 35.04 27.52
C GLN A 4 51.81 35.98 26.49
N MET A 5 51.90 35.58 25.25
CA MET A 5 51.92 36.53 24.14
C MET A 5 51.15 36.03 22.95
N SER A 6 50.09 36.74 22.73
CA SER A 6 49.26 36.79 21.50
C SER A 6 50.12 37.18 20.30
N TYR A 7 50.03 36.45 19.23
CA TYR A 7 50.29 36.93 17.87
C TYR A 7 49.22 36.38 16.98
N SER A 8 48.27 37.10 16.70
CA SER A 8 48.16 38.09 15.64
C SER A 8 47.55 37.47 14.38
N LEU A 9 46.28 37.76 14.27
CA LEU A 9 45.41 37.61 13.10
C LEU A 9 45.94 38.47 11.91
N ALA A 10 46.89 38.05 11.18
CA ALA A 10 47.26 38.80 9.98
C ALA A 10 47.89 38.01 8.82
N ALA A 11 47.92 36.68 8.89
CA ALA A 11 48.54 35.90 7.81
C ALA A 11 47.59 34.92 7.09
N ALA A 12 46.29 35.01 7.34
CA ALA A 12 45.32 34.07 6.79
C ALA A 12 44.52 34.60 5.58
N LEU A 13 44.88 35.73 4.99
CA LEU A 13 44.03 36.37 3.97
C LEU A 13 44.63 36.42 2.55
N VAL A 14 45.73 35.75 2.26
CA VAL A 14 46.32 35.77 0.90
C VAL A 14 46.41 34.41 0.22
N SER A 15 46.06 33.32 0.88
CA SER A 15 46.08 31.97 0.26
C SER A 15 44.74 31.49 -0.32
N ALA A 16 43.71 32.33 -0.31
CA ALA A 16 42.36 31.91 -0.76
C ALA A 16 42.09 32.18 -2.26
N LEU A 17 43.07 32.68 -3.03
CA LEU A 17 42.82 33.15 -4.42
C LEU A 17 43.46 32.29 -5.51
N LEU A 18 44.09 31.19 -5.19
CA LEU A 18 44.70 30.28 -6.17
C LEU A 18 44.42 28.82 -5.89
N ALA A 19 43.22 28.48 -5.42
CA ALA A 19 42.75 27.11 -5.50
C ALA A 19 42.39 26.83 -6.96
N PRO A 20 43.00 25.84 -7.62
CA PRO A 20 42.54 25.43 -8.93
C PRO A 20 41.07 25.01 -8.78
N LEU A 21 40.23 25.37 -9.76
CA LEU A 21 38.92 24.77 -9.92
C LEU A 21 39.15 23.25 -10.09
N ALA A 22 39.32 22.57 -8.99
CA ALA A 22 39.15 21.13 -8.97
C ALA A 22 37.69 20.92 -9.38
N LEU A 23 37.51 20.45 -10.61
CA LEU A 23 36.30 19.86 -11.06
C LEU A 23 35.86 18.88 -9.94
N GLN A 24 34.93 19.30 -9.11
CA GLN A 24 34.28 18.39 -8.18
C GLN A 24 33.52 17.43 -9.08
N ALA A 25 34.21 16.37 -9.50
CA ALA A 25 33.54 15.18 -9.95
C ALA A 25 32.62 14.79 -8.80
N GLY A 26 31.34 15.14 -8.94
CA GLY A 26 30.34 14.74 -7.99
C GLY A 26 30.51 13.23 -7.80
N THR A 27 30.81 12.82 -6.58
CA THR A 27 30.76 11.42 -6.22
C THR A 27 29.43 10.93 -6.78
N PRO A 28 29.40 9.85 -7.55
CA PRO A 28 28.13 9.29 -7.99
C PRO A 28 27.31 9.09 -6.72
N GLN A 29 26.22 9.85 -6.60
CA GLN A 29 25.28 9.61 -5.54
C GLN A 29 24.89 8.16 -5.71
N SER A 30 25.30 7.33 -4.77
CA SER A 30 24.83 5.97 -4.70
C SER A 30 23.32 6.08 -4.74
N ILE A 31 22.71 5.57 -5.81
CA ILE A 31 21.26 5.42 -5.83
C ILE A 31 21.00 4.47 -4.67
N GLU A 32 20.56 5.01 -3.53
CA GLU A 32 20.04 4.17 -2.47
C GLU A 32 18.89 3.40 -3.11
N VAL A 33 19.13 2.13 -3.36
CA VAL A 33 18.06 1.20 -3.68
C VAL A 33 17.21 1.19 -2.41
N VAL A 34 16.12 1.97 -2.44
CA VAL A 34 15.13 1.93 -1.37
C VAL A 34 14.63 0.49 -1.36
N SER A 35 15.19 -0.31 -0.48
CA SER A 35 14.68 -1.64 -0.19
C SER A 35 13.34 -1.41 0.49
N PHE A 36 12.28 -1.41 -0.30
CA PHE A 36 10.95 -1.42 0.26
C PHE A 36 10.84 -2.64 1.15
N GLY A 37 10.60 -2.42 2.44
CA GLY A 37 10.44 -3.45 3.46
C GLY A 37 9.41 -4.52 3.09
N ALA A 38 8.86 -5.20 4.08
CA ALA A 38 7.86 -6.23 3.86
C ALA A 38 6.68 -5.71 2.98
N PRO A 39 6.01 -6.57 2.20
CA PRO A 39 4.91 -6.17 1.29
C PRO A 39 3.85 -5.28 1.94
N ARG A 40 3.54 -5.52 3.21
CA ARG A 40 2.62 -4.68 3.99
C ARG A 40 3.12 -3.24 4.14
N GLU A 41 4.39 -3.05 4.47
CA GLU A 41 4.98 -1.72 4.62
C GLU A 41 4.98 -0.95 3.29
N ARG A 42 5.32 -1.65 2.21
CA ARG A 42 5.26 -1.09 0.85
C ARG A 42 3.86 -0.61 0.50
N LEU A 43 2.83 -1.43 0.77
CA LEU A 43 1.44 -1.07 0.54
C LEU A 43 1.06 0.20 1.32
N LEU A 44 1.38 0.24 2.62
CA LEU A 44 0.99 1.35 3.49
C LEU A 44 1.74 2.66 3.19
N GLN A 45 2.97 2.57 2.68
CA GLN A 45 3.78 3.74 2.36
C GLN A 45 3.50 4.29 0.96
N LEU A 46 3.28 3.43 -0.02
CA LEU A 46 3.16 3.82 -1.43
C LEU A 46 1.70 3.80 -1.94
N GLY A 47 0.77 3.22 -1.20
CA GLY A 47 -0.59 3.00 -1.68
C GLY A 47 -0.67 2.04 -2.88
N ALA A 48 0.38 1.24 -3.12
CA ALA A 48 0.40 0.32 -4.25
C ALA A 48 1.27 -0.90 -3.94
N CYS A 49 0.75 -2.08 -4.24
CA CYS A 49 1.46 -3.34 -4.11
C CYS A 49 0.89 -4.40 -5.09
N PRO A 50 0.88 -4.12 -6.42
CA PRO A 50 0.37 -5.09 -7.37
C PRO A 50 1.20 -6.37 -7.34
N GLY A 51 0.52 -7.52 -7.39
CA GLY A 51 1.14 -8.84 -7.34
C GLY A 51 1.81 -9.21 -6.01
N CYS A 52 1.64 -8.41 -4.94
CA CYS A 52 2.26 -8.69 -3.66
C CYS A 52 1.68 -9.93 -2.97
N ASP A 53 2.55 -10.63 -2.24
CA ASP A 53 2.14 -11.68 -1.30
C ASP A 53 1.83 -11.05 0.07
N LEU A 54 0.55 -10.90 0.36
CA LEU A 54 0.01 -10.36 1.61
C LEU A 54 -0.78 -11.41 2.39
N ARG A 55 -0.58 -12.69 2.10
CA ARG A 55 -1.32 -13.79 2.72
C ARG A 55 -1.23 -13.76 4.24
N GLY A 56 -2.39 -13.89 4.88
CA GLY A 56 -2.50 -13.96 6.33
C GLY A 56 -2.01 -12.72 7.09
N GLN A 57 -1.69 -11.64 6.39
CA GLN A 57 -1.31 -10.37 7.03
C GLN A 57 -2.52 -9.71 7.70
N SER A 58 -2.26 -8.86 8.68
CA SER A 58 -3.30 -8.01 9.26
C SER A 58 -3.23 -6.61 8.64
N LEU A 59 -4.34 -6.22 8.03
CA LEU A 59 -4.61 -4.89 7.49
C LEU A 59 -5.90 -4.33 8.13
N GLN A 60 -6.24 -4.83 9.32
CA GLN A 60 -7.45 -4.43 10.03
C GLN A 60 -7.46 -2.92 10.29
N GLY A 61 -8.57 -2.27 9.92
CA GLY A 61 -8.78 -0.84 10.12
C GLY A 61 -7.90 0.08 9.30
N GLU A 62 -7.06 -0.45 8.40
CA GLU A 62 -6.16 0.37 7.60
C GLU A 62 -6.93 1.24 6.57
N HIS A 63 -6.37 2.42 6.28
CA HIS A 63 -6.91 3.35 5.29
C HIS A 63 -6.31 3.05 3.92
N LEU A 64 -6.98 2.21 3.15
CA LEU A 64 -6.52 1.70 1.85
C LEU A 64 -7.36 2.29 0.69
N ILE A 65 -7.72 3.58 0.80
CA ILE A 65 -8.53 4.27 -0.22
C ILE A 65 -7.74 4.39 -1.51
N GLY A 66 -8.32 3.92 -2.62
CA GLY A 66 -7.73 4.03 -3.95
C GLY A 66 -6.42 3.28 -4.15
N VAL A 67 -6.09 2.33 -3.28
CA VAL A 67 -4.84 1.54 -3.39
C VAL A 67 -4.85 0.64 -4.62
N ASP A 68 -3.68 0.41 -5.19
CA ASP A 68 -3.45 -0.57 -6.25
C ASP A 68 -3.00 -1.91 -5.65
N LEU A 69 -3.91 -2.89 -5.66
CA LEU A 69 -3.71 -4.27 -5.20
C LEU A 69 -4.00 -5.29 -6.31
N ARG A 70 -3.83 -4.88 -7.56
CA ARG A 70 -4.06 -5.76 -8.72
C ARG A 70 -3.20 -7.03 -8.61
N ASP A 71 -3.83 -8.17 -8.90
CA ASP A 71 -3.20 -9.48 -8.88
C ASP A 71 -2.54 -9.86 -7.53
N ALA A 72 -2.78 -9.12 -6.45
CA ALA A 72 -2.21 -9.40 -5.14
C ALA A 72 -2.76 -10.71 -4.54
N ASP A 73 -1.91 -11.43 -3.83
CA ASP A 73 -2.31 -12.61 -3.06
C ASP A 73 -2.68 -12.20 -1.64
N LEU A 74 -3.98 -12.04 -1.42
CA LEU A 74 -4.61 -11.61 -0.17
C LEU A 74 -5.33 -12.76 0.56
N ARG A 75 -4.98 -14.01 0.27
CA ARG A 75 -5.66 -15.16 0.86
C ARG A 75 -5.54 -15.19 2.38
N GLY A 76 -6.68 -15.29 3.04
CA GLY A 76 -6.75 -15.33 4.50
C GLY A 76 -6.26 -14.05 5.18
N VAL A 77 -6.18 -12.93 4.46
CA VAL A 77 -5.83 -11.61 5.03
C VAL A 77 -6.93 -11.15 5.97
N ASP A 78 -6.56 -10.45 7.03
CA ASP A 78 -7.49 -9.76 7.93
C ASP A 78 -7.65 -8.31 7.45
N LEU A 79 -8.78 -8.01 6.83
CA LEU A 79 -9.21 -6.70 6.32
C LEU A 79 -10.43 -6.16 7.07
N ARG A 80 -10.70 -6.64 8.28
CA ARG A 80 -11.85 -6.18 9.06
C ARG A 80 -11.80 -4.67 9.24
N GLU A 81 -12.94 -4.02 8.98
CA GLU A 81 -13.07 -2.56 9.14
C GLU A 81 -12.10 -1.71 8.28
N ALA A 82 -11.34 -2.32 7.37
CA ALA A 82 -10.46 -1.61 6.46
C ALA A 82 -11.26 -0.75 5.48
N ASN A 83 -10.71 0.41 5.12
CA ASN A 83 -11.33 1.28 4.12
C ASN A 83 -10.63 1.09 2.76
N LEU A 84 -11.26 0.33 1.89
CA LEU A 84 -10.83 -0.01 0.52
C LEU A 84 -11.66 0.74 -0.54
N GLU A 85 -12.24 1.88 -0.19
CA GLU A 85 -13.05 2.68 -1.11
C GLU A 85 -12.25 3.07 -2.35
N GLY A 86 -12.77 2.74 -3.54
CA GLY A 86 -12.10 3.01 -4.82
C GLY A 86 -10.82 2.20 -5.06
N ALA A 87 -10.50 1.20 -4.25
CA ALA A 87 -9.33 0.35 -4.45
C ALA A 87 -9.43 -0.48 -5.74
N ASP A 88 -8.31 -0.69 -6.40
CA ASP A 88 -8.19 -1.62 -7.53
C ASP A 88 -7.72 -2.99 -7.01
N LEU A 89 -8.66 -3.93 -6.95
CA LEU A 89 -8.46 -5.31 -6.53
C LEU A 89 -8.59 -6.29 -7.71
N SER A 90 -8.52 -5.79 -8.95
CA SER A 90 -8.71 -6.64 -10.12
C SER A 90 -7.69 -7.78 -10.16
N GLY A 91 -8.16 -8.99 -10.40
CA GLY A 91 -7.35 -10.22 -10.39
C GLY A 91 -6.86 -10.64 -9.01
N ALA A 92 -7.14 -9.90 -7.94
CA ALA A 92 -6.66 -10.22 -6.60
C ALA A 92 -7.29 -11.52 -6.06
N ARG A 93 -6.55 -12.21 -5.19
CA ARG A 93 -7.00 -13.46 -4.56
C ARG A 93 -7.34 -13.20 -3.10
N LEU A 94 -8.63 -13.16 -2.79
CA LEU A 94 -9.20 -12.93 -1.45
C LEU A 94 -9.88 -14.19 -0.86
N ASP A 95 -9.52 -15.38 -1.37
CA ASP A 95 -10.07 -16.63 -0.83
C ASP A 95 -9.85 -16.70 0.70
N ARG A 96 -10.95 -16.90 1.44
CA ARG A 96 -10.96 -16.91 2.92
C ARG A 96 -10.50 -15.63 3.61
N ALA A 97 -10.47 -14.50 2.94
CA ALA A 97 -10.21 -13.21 3.57
C ALA A 97 -11.32 -12.83 4.55
N ASP A 98 -10.96 -12.14 5.61
CA ASP A 98 -11.92 -11.57 6.57
C ASP A 98 -12.13 -10.08 6.24
N LEU A 99 -13.26 -9.77 5.62
CA LEU A 99 -13.66 -8.43 5.17
C LEU A 99 -14.83 -7.88 5.99
N ARG A 100 -15.07 -8.40 7.19
CA ARG A 100 -16.22 -7.97 8.00
C ARG A 100 -16.14 -6.48 8.33
N GLY A 101 -17.23 -5.77 8.04
CA GLY A 101 -17.30 -4.33 8.24
C GLY A 101 -16.39 -3.51 7.33
N ALA A 102 -15.69 -4.12 6.38
CA ALA A 102 -14.83 -3.40 5.43
C ALA A 102 -15.67 -2.52 4.48
N ARG A 103 -15.07 -1.45 3.96
CA ARG A 103 -15.68 -0.54 2.99
C ARG A 103 -15.00 -0.73 1.64
N LEU A 104 -15.78 -1.18 0.64
CA LEU A 104 -15.33 -1.45 -0.73
C LEU A 104 -16.17 -0.65 -1.75
N SER A 105 -16.77 0.46 -1.34
CA SER A 105 -17.58 1.26 -2.26
C SER A 105 -16.74 1.74 -3.44
N ASN A 106 -17.26 1.61 -4.66
CA ASN A 106 -16.58 1.97 -5.91
C ASN A 106 -15.26 1.20 -6.16
N ALA A 107 -14.99 0.12 -5.45
CA ALA A 107 -13.82 -0.72 -5.72
C ALA A 107 -13.96 -1.48 -7.04
N ASP A 108 -12.84 -1.75 -7.70
CA ASP A 108 -12.78 -2.66 -8.84
C ASP A 108 -12.42 -4.08 -8.35
N LEU A 109 -13.38 -4.98 -8.52
CA LEU A 109 -13.29 -6.40 -8.15
C LEU A 109 -13.27 -7.31 -9.39
N THR A 110 -12.92 -6.78 -10.55
CA THR A 110 -12.84 -7.55 -11.80
C THR A 110 -11.97 -8.79 -11.60
N ASP A 111 -12.46 -9.96 -12.02
CA ASP A 111 -11.75 -11.24 -11.94
C ASP A 111 -11.26 -11.63 -10.52
N THR A 112 -11.75 -10.99 -9.48
CA THR A 112 -11.35 -11.23 -8.09
C THR A 112 -11.86 -12.58 -7.58
N ASP A 113 -11.05 -13.28 -6.79
CA ASP A 113 -11.43 -14.53 -6.12
C ASP A 113 -11.85 -14.27 -4.67
N LEU A 114 -13.16 -14.17 -4.43
CA LEU A 114 -13.79 -13.97 -3.11
C LEU A 114 -14.35 -15.27 -2.50
N ARG A 115 -13.92 -16.42 -2.99
CA ARG A 115 -14.46 -17.68 -2.47
C ARG A 115 -14.21 -17.83 -0.98
N ARG A 116 -15.27 -18.18 -0.24
CA ARG A 116 -15.24 -18.34 1.22
C ARG A 116 -14.79 -17.09 1.99
N ALA A 117 -14.72 -15.92 1.35
CA ALA A 117 -14.47 -14.65 2.03
C ALA A 117 -15.66 -14.28 2.93
N ASP A 118 -15.39 -13.58 4.02
CA ASP A 118 -16.40 -13.12 4.97
C ASP A 118 -16.61 -11.62 4.81
N LEU A 119 -17.70 -11.24 4.14
CA LEU A 119 -18.10 -9.84 3.90
C LEU A 119 -19.27 -9.43 4.81
N ARG A 120 -19.52 -10.09 5.91
CA ARG A 120 -20.63 -9.70 6.80
C ARG A 120 -20.47 -8.27 7.27
N ASP A 121 -21.57 -7.54 7.22
CA ASP A 121 -21.63 -6.12 7.60
C ASP A 121 -20.72 -5.19 6.77
N ALA A 122 -20.16 -5.66 5.65
CA ALA A 122 -19.35 -4.85 4.74
C ALA A 122 -20.23 -3.91 3.90
N VAL A 123 -19.62 -2.80 3.46
CA VAL A 123 -20.25 -1.82 2.56
C VAL A 123 -19.59 -1.90 1.18
N VAL A 124 -20.33 -2.39 0.18
CA VAL A 124 -19.82 -2.70 -1.17
C VAL A 124 -20.69 -1.99 -2.22
N ILE A 125 -20.96 -0.72 -2.00
CA ILE A 125 -21.85 0.07 -2.86
C ILE A 125 -21.14 0.40 -4.17
N ASN A 126 -21.83 0.17 -5.31
CA ASN A 126 -21.35 0.46 -6.66
C ASN A 126 -19.99 -0.19 -7.00
N ALA A 127 -19.61 -1.27 -6.34
CA ALA A 127 -18.40 -1.99 -6.71
C ALA A 127 -18.56 -2.64 -8.09
N TYR A 128 -17.53 -2.54 -8.90
CA TYR A 128 -17.50 -3.16 -10.23
C TYR A 128 -16.89 -4.56 -10.11
N ALA A 129 -17.66 -5.61 -10.40
CA ALA A 129 -17.27 -6.99 -10.07
C ALA A 129 -17.60 -8.00 -11.20
N PRO A 130 -17.16 -7.78 -12.46
CA PRO A 130 -17.34 -8.78 -13.50
C PRO A 130 -16.43 -9.99 -13.23
N ASN A 131 -16.93 -11.20 -13.54
CA ASN A 131 -16.21 -12.47 -13.42
C ASN A 131 -15.70 -12.78 -12.00
N VAL A 132 -16.25 -12.15 -10.99
CA VAL A 132 -15.89 -12.42 -9.58
C VAL A 132 -16.30 -13.84 -9.21
N ARG A 133 -15.48 -14.50 -8.40
CA ARG A 133 -15.76 -15.85 -7.87
C ARG A 133 -16.19 -15.74 -6.42
N THR A 134 -17.42 -16.16 -6.12
CA THR A 134 -18.07 -15.93 -4.81
C THR A 134 -18.52 -17.20 -4.09
N ASP A 135 -18.13 -18.40 -4.55
CA ASP A 135 -18.55 -19.66 -3.96
C ASP A 135 -18.28 -19.71 -2.44
N GLY A 136 -19.33 -19.87 -1.65
CA GLY A 136 -19.23 -19.93 -0.20
C GLY A 136 -18.88 -18.61 0.48
N MET A 137 -19.02 -17.48 -0.22
CA MET A 137 -18.86 -16.13 0.36
C MET A 137 -20.00 -15.86 1.37
N ARG A 138 -19.67 -15.21 2.47
CA ARG A 138 -20.62 -14.82 3.51
C ARG A 138 -20.83 -13.32 3.47
N PHE A 139 -22.07 -12.87 3.37
CA PHE A 139 -22.39 -11.44 3.21
C PHE A 139 -23.63 -10.98 4.00
N ALA A 140 -24.01 -11.71 5.06
CA ALA A 140 -25.14 -11.31 5.91
C ALA A 140 -24.91 -9.89 6.48
N GLY A 141 -25.89 -9.00 6.34
CA GLY A 141 -25.79 -7.61 6.78
C GLY A 141 -24.96 -6.69 5.86
N ALA A 142 -24.37 -7.20 4.79
CA ALA A 142 -23.63 -6.37 3.86
C ALA A 142 -24.56 -5.51 3.00
N ASP A 143 -24.12 -4.26 2.73
CA ASP A 143 -24.77 -3.38 1.75
C ASP A 143 -24.09 -3.56 0.38
N LEU A 144 -24.77 -4.25 -0.52
CA LEU A 144 -24.30 -4.54 -1.88
C LEU A 144 -24.99 -3.66 -2.95
N THR A 145 -25.56 -2.52 -2.55
CA THR A 145 -26.36 -1.67 -3.43
C THR A 145 -25.54 -1.24 -4.66
N GLY A 146 -26.08 -1.49 -5.85
CA GLY A 146 -25.45 -1.11 -7.12
C GLY A 146 -24.18 -1.91 -7.46
N SER A 147 -23.76 -2.86 -6.64
CA SER A 147 -22.63 -3.74 -6.96
C SER A 147 -23.03 -4.85 -7.91
N HIS A 148 -22.07 -5.35 -8.71
CA HIS A 148 -22.28 -6.50 -9.61
C HIS A 148 -22.11 -7.86 -8.91
N LEU A 149 -21.87 -7.89 -7.60
CA LEU A 149 -21.64 -9.12 -6.84
C LEU A 149 -22.88 -10.06 -6.81
N ILE A 150 -24.07 -9.50 -6.97
CA ILE A 150 -25.32 -10.27 -6.85
C ILE A 150 -25.62 -11.13 -8.10
N TYR A 151 -25.00 -10.83 -9.22
CA TYR A 151 -25.28 -11.52 -10.51
C TYR A 151 -24.36 -12.69 -10.80
N GLY A 152 -23.30 -12.90 -10.02
CA GLY A 152 -22.31 -13.97 -10.22
C GLY A 152 -22.27 -15.06 -9.17
N GLY A 153 -22.89 -14.86 -8.02
CA GLY A 153 -22.96 -15.85 -6.94
C GLY A 153 -24.38 -15.96 -6.42
N GLY A 154 -25.05 -17.07 -6.66
CA GLY A 154 -26.34 -17.32 -6.07
C GLY A 154 -26.24 -17.34 -4.54
N PRO A 155 -27.31 -16.91 -3.84
CA PRO A 155 -27.39 -17.14 -2.42
C PRO A 155 -27.67 -18.63 -2.19
N ASP A 156 -26.95 -19.24 -1.27
CA ASP A 156 -27.44 -20.39 -0.51
C ASP A 156 -27.16 -20.13 0.99
#